data_748069da5ee87aa5b45578558930ced4
#
_entry.id   748069da5ee87aa5b45578558930ced4
#
_cell.length_a   1.000
_cell.length_b   1.000
_cell.length_c   1.000
_cell.angle_alpha   90.00
_cell.angle_beta   90.00
_cell.angle_gamma   90.00
#
_symmetry.space_group_name_H-M   'P 1'
#
loop_
_entity.id
_entity.type
_entity.pdbx_description
1 polymer ?
#
loop_
_entity_poly.entity_id
_entity_poly.type
_entity_poly.pdbx_seq_one_letter_code
_entity_poly.pdbx_strand_id
1 'polypeptide(L)'
;MEVVQVQIRLVIPYAQNPRKNTDAVDSVAASIKEFGFRQPIVVDEDYVVLVGHTRLQAAKLLGMDSVPIHIAMGLTEPQKKAYRIADNRVAQDSKWDDVLLKIELEDLNDNDYDLENTGFTLPELDTLMTEPEEEEDEDPSLIEDSYTIQYNIIFNDEQEQKQWMDFLRWLKNEYTGTVTISERLVAFAQGAMLESK
;
A
#
# COMPACT_ATOMS: atom_id res chain seq x y z
N MET A 1 10.53 18.88 11.43
CA MET A 1 9.07 18.87 11.70
C MET A 1 8.92 18.52 13.16
N GLU A 2 8.30 19.41 13.95
CA GLU A 2 8.04 19.16 15.36
C GLU A 2 6.60 18.65 15.53
N VAL A 3 6.41 17.63 16.37
CA VAL A 3 5.11 17.07 16.71
C VAL A 3 4.87 17.32 18.18
N VAL A 4 3.74 17.92 18.52
CA VAL A 4 3.35 18.24 19.89
C VAL A 4 2.01 17.62 20.24
N GLN A 5 1.84 17.24 21.52
CA GLN A 5 0.56 16.76 22.04
C GLN A 5 -0.30 17.95 22.47
N VAL A 6 -1.54 18.01 21.96
CA VAL A 6 -2.49 19.06 22.35
C VAL A 6 -3.83 18.46 22.74
N GLN A 7 -4.56 19.17 23.59
CA GLN A 7 -5.92 18.76 23.95
C GLN A 7 -6.80 18.77 22.69
N ILE A 8 -7.54 17.67 22.47
CA ILE A 8 -8.34 17.47 21.25
C ILE A 8 -9.38 18.59 21.05
N ARG A 9 -9.87 19.20 22.12
CA ARG A 9 -10.82 20.33 22.08
C ARG A 9 -10.25 21.59 21.43
N LEU A 10 -8.91 21.73 21.37
CA LEU A 10 -8.25 22.87 20.75
C LEU A 10 -8.12 22.72 19.23
N VAL A 11 -8.24 21.50 18.73
CA VAL A 11 -8.12 21.22 17.30
C VAL A 11 -9.45 21.47 16.61
N ILE A 12 -9.45 22.44 15.69
CA ILE A 12 -10.64 22.94 15.00
C ILE A 12 -10.77 22.27 13.63
N PRO A 13 -11.83 21.48 13.37
CA PRO A 13 -12.05 20.94 12.05
C PRO A 13 -12.35 22.05 11.05
N TYR A 14 -11.80 21.95 9.82
CA TYR A 14 -12.10 22.90 8.76
C TYR A 14 -13.54 22.73 8.27
N ALA A 15 -14.37 23.78 8.42
CA ALA A 15 -15.82 23.70 8.16
C ALA A 15 -16.17 23.42 6.69
N GLN A 16 -15.30 23.82 5.73
CA GLN A 16 -15.51 23.63 4.29
C GLN A 16 -14.73 22.42 3.75
N ASN A 17 -14.51 21.38 4.56
CA ASN A 17 -13.84 20.17 4.09
C ASN A 17 -14.67 19.49 2.99
N PRO A 18 -14.16 19.38 1.74
CA PRO A 18 -14.91 18.80 0.63
C PRO A 18 -15.05 17.28 0.73
N ARG A 19 -14.23 16.62 1.54
CA ARG A 19 -14.22 15.14 1.67
C ARG A 19 -15.17 14.69 2.77
N LYS A 20 -16.05 13.75 2.41
CA LYS A 20 -16.90 13.02 3.36
C LYS A 20 -16.20 11.71 3.72
N ASN A 21 -15.82 11.55 4.99
CA ASN A 21 -14.99 10.42 5.44
C ASN A 21 -15.70 9.53 6.46
N THR A 22 -17.03 9.55 6.49
CA THR A 22 -17.83 8.84 7.50
C THR A 22 -17.45 7.36 7.59
N ASP A 23 -17.31 6.71 6.44
CA ASP A 23 -17.09 5.26 6.37
C ASP A 23 -15.64 4.86 6.73
N ALA A 24 -14.71 5.80 6.65
CA ALA A 24 -13.30 5.58 7.00
C ALA A 24 -12.97 5.83 8.49
N VAL A 25 -13.91 6.39 9.27
CA VAL A 25 -13.63 6.76 10.67
C VAL A 25 -13.41 5.54 11.54
N ASP A 26 -14.21 4.51 11.36
CA ASP A 26 -14.12 3.28 12.16
C ASP A 26 -12.82 2.51 11.85
N SER A 27 -12.44 2.38 10.59
CA SER A 27 -11.17 1.76 10.18
C SER A 27 -9.96 2.52 10.73
N VAL A 28 -9.98 3.87 10.66
CA VAL A 28 -8.92 4.69 11.24
C VAL A 28 -8.91 4.61 12.77
N ALA A 29 -10.06 4.48 13.42
CA ALA A 29 -10.13 4.29 14.87
C ALA A 29 -9.56 2.92 15.29
N ALA A 30 -9.86 1.85 14.55
CA ALA A 30 -9.27 0.53 14.77
C ALA A 30 -7.75 0.59 14.61
N SER A 31 -7.24 1.20 13.53
CA SER A 31 -5.81 1.39 13.31
C SER A 31 -5.13 2.19 14.43
N ILE A 32 -5.76 3.26 14.93
CA ILE A 32 -5.21 4.04 16.07
C ILE A 32 -5.20 3.22 17.35
N LYS A 33 -6.20 2.38 17.57
CA LYS A 33 -6.29 1.51 18.75
C LYS A 33 -5.21 0.43 18.72
N GLU A 34 -4.96 -0.16 17.57
CA GLU A 34 -3.98 -1.26 17.38
C GLU A 34 -2.55 -0.73 17.39
N PHE A 35 -2.24 0.23 16.51
CA PHE A 35 -0.87 0.69 16.29
C PHE A 35 -0.50 1.95 17.09
N GLY A 36 -1.46 2.58 17.75
CA GLY A 36 -1.31 3.92 18.33
C GLY A 36 -1.40 5.03 17.27
N PHE A 37 -1.40 6.27 17.72
CA PHE A 37 -1.50 7.45 16.85
C PHE A 37 -0.16 7.74 16.18
N ARG A 38 0.12 7.13 15.02
CA ARG A 38 1.44 7.18 14.33
C ARG A 38 1.63 8.38 13.42
N GLN A 39 0.55 8.88 12.80
CA GLN A 39 0.60 10.01 11.86
C GLN A 39 -0.06 11.24 12.48
N PRO A 40 0.66 12.35 12.78
CA PRO A 40 0.08 13.52 13.42
C PRO A 40 -0.98 14.18 12.52
N ILE A 41 -1.90 14.91 13.15
CA ILE A 41 -2.83 15.81 12.45
C ILE A 41 -2.05 17.07 12.10
N VAL A 42 -2.13 17.53 10.85
CA VAL A 42 -1.52 18.80 10.44
C VAL A 42 -2.54 19.92 10.59
N VAL A 43 -2.16 20.97 11.32
CA VAL A 43 -2.99 22.15 11.56
C VAL A 43 -2.24 23.42 11.14
N ASP A 44 -2.95 24.52 10.97
CA ASP A 44 -2.34 25.84 10.85
C ASP A 44 -2.05 26.48 12.23
N GLU A 45 -1.60 27.72 12.23
CA GLU A 45 -1.26 28.49 13.44
C GLU A 45 -2.45 28.70 14.38
N ASP A 46 -3.68 28.66 13.84
CA ASP A 46 -4.94 28.81 14.57
C ASP A 46 -5.53 27.45 14.99
N TYR A 47 -4.76 26.36 14.85
CA TYR A 47 -5.18 24.98 15.13
C TYR A 47 -6.32 24.47 14.23
N VAL A 48 -6.54 25.10 13.06
CA VAL A 48 -7.50 24.62 12.07
C VAL A 48 -6.88 23.50 11.24
N VAL A 49 -7.58 22.37 11.12
CA VAL A 49 -7.06 21.18 10.42
C VAL A 49 -6.81 21.46 8.94
N LEU A 50 -5.60 21.17 8.51
CA LEU A 50 -5.20 21.08 7.12
C LEU A 50 -5.29 19.63 6.61
N VAL A 51 -4.71 18.68 7.34
CA VAL A 51 -4.66 17.25 7.00
C VAL A 51 -5.03 16.40 8.21
N GLY A 52 -5.80 15.34 8.02
CA GLY A 52 -6.13 14.36 9.06
C GLY A 52 -7.49 14.56 9.72
N HIS A 53 -8.49 15.07 9.00
CA HIS A 53 -9.86 15.20 9.50
C HIS A 53 -10.44 13.87 10.01
N THR A 54 -10.21 12.77 9.29
CA THR A 54 -10.65 11.43 9.68
C THR A 54 -9.97 10.97 10.97
N ARG A 55 -8.66 11.25 11.12
CA ARG A 55 -7.90 10.96 12.35
C ARG A 55 -8.43 11.75 13.56
N LEU A 56 -8.82 13.01 13.34
CA LEU A 56 -9.45 13.80 14.41
C LEU A 56 -10.81 13.21 14.82
N GLN A 57 -11.62 12.76 13.85
CA GLN A 57 -12.92 12.14 14.14
C GLN A 57 -12.74 10.79 14.85
N ALA A 58 -11.81 9.94 14.38
CA ALA A 58 -11.47 8.67 15.01
C ALA A 58 -10.97 8.86 16.46
N ALA A 59 -10.11 9.85 16.71
CA ALA A 59 -9.66 10.17 18.05
C ALA A 59 -10.80 10.62 18.98
N LYS A 60 -11.77 11.37 18.46
CA LYS A 60 -12.99 11.74 19.19
C LYS A 60 -13.85 10.52 19.50
N LEU A 61 -14.02 9.62 18.51
CA LEU A 61 -14.75 8.36 18.70
C LEU A 61 -14.12 7.49 19.78
N LEU A 62 -12.77 7.44 19.83
CA LEU A 62 -12.01 6.72 20.86
C LEU A 62 -11.99 7.42 22.24
N GLY A 63 -12.57 8.62 22.36
CA GLY A 63 -12.59 9.38 23.61
C GLY A 63 -11.21 9.87 24.05
N MET A 64 -10.29 10.13 23.10
CA MET A 64 -8.95 10.62 23.43
C MET A 64 -8.99 12.07 23.93
N ASP A 65 -8.28 12.35 25.02
CA ASP A 65 -8.17 13.71 25.58
C ASP A 65 -7.21 14.60 24.81
N SER A 66 -6.18 14.00 24.16
CA SER A 66 -5.14 14.71 23.42
C SER A 66 -4.76 13.95 22.16
N VAL A 67 -4.25 14.70 21.18
CA VAL A 67 -3.80 14.17 19.89
C VAL A 67 -2.46 14.78 19.49
N PRO A 68 -1.61 14.03 18.76
CA PRO A 68 -0.39 14.58 18.20
C PRO A 68 -0.72 15.47 17.01
N ILE A 69 -0.18 16.69 17.00
CA ILE A 69 -0.31 17.61 15.88
C ILE A 69 1.04 18.09 15.39
N HIS A 70 1.09 18.48 14.11
CA HIS A 70 2.14 19.29 13.50
C HIS A 70 1.53 20.63 13.08
N ILE A 71 2.15 21.75 13.50
CA ILE A 71 1.73 23.10 13.10
C ILE A 71 2.49 23.48 11.83
N ALA A 72 1.75 23.66 10.73
CA ALA A 72 2.28 24.11 9.45
C ALA A 72 2.34 25.64 9.44
N MET A 73 3.51 26.19 9.73
CA MET A 73 3.75 27.64 9.83
C MET A 73 3.95 28.28 8.45
N GLY A 74 3.53 29.55 8.33
CA GLY A 74 3.91 30.42 7.22
C GLY A 74 3.18 30.17 5.90
N LEU A 75 2.08 29.41 5.90
CA LEU A 75 1.25 29.22 4.71
C LEU A 75 0.24 30.36 4.56
N THR A 76 0.14 30.91 3.34
CA THR A 76 -0.93 31.86 2.98
C THR A 76 -2.28 31.12 2.90
N GLU A 77 -3.40 31.84 3.02
CA GLU A 77 -4.74 31.24 2.92
C GLU A 77 -4.99 30.47 1.59
N PRO A 78 -4.55 30.93 0.41
CA PRO A 78 -4.61 30.12 -0.80
C PRO A 78 -3.78 28.82 -0.71
N GLN A 79 -2.59 28.88 -0.09
CA GLN A 79 -1.75 27.69 0.10
C GLN A 79 -2.37 26.69 1.06
N LYS A 80 -2.98 27.14 2.17
CA LYS A 80 -3.73 26.27 3.10
C LYS A 80 -4.86 25.53 2.38
N LYS A 81 -5.63 26.22 1.52
CA LYS A 81 -6.69 25.61 0.70
C LYS A 81 -6.14 24.60 -0.31
N ALA A 82 -5.09 24.98 -1.04
CA ALA A 82 -4.44 24.13 -2.02
C ALA A 82 -3.85 22.86 -1.36
N TYR A 83 -3.22 23.00 -0.19
CA TYR A 83 -2.64 21.88 0.54
C TYR A 83 -3.70 20.86 0.98
N ARG A 84 -4.86 21.32 1.49
CA ARG A 84 -5.99 20.42 1.82
C ARG A 84 -6.45 19.60 0.62
N ILE A 85 -6.51 20.22 -0.56
CA ILE A 85 -6.95 19.54 -1.79
C ILE A 85 -5.87 18.57 -2.28
N ALA A 86 -4.60 19.02 -2.33
CA ALA A 86 -3.49 18.23 -2.83
C ALA A 86 -3.27 16.93 -2.02
N ASP A 87 -3.29 17.01 -0.70
CA ASP A 87 -3.14 15.85 0.19
C ASP A 87 -4.22 14.78 -0.10
N ASN A 88 -5.46 15.21 -0.24
CA ASN A 88 -6.55 14.29 -0.56
C ASN A 88 -6.46 13.72 -1.99
N ARG A 89 -6.00 14.51 -2.96
CA ARG A 89 -5.93 14.09 -4.37
C ARG A 89 -4.81 13.08 -4.61
N VAL A 90 -3.62 13.34 -4.05
CA VAL A 90 -2.45 12.46 -4.19
C VAL A 90 -2.73 11.08 -3.60
N ALA A 91 -3.44 11.01 -2.46
CA ALA A 91 -3.83 9.73 -1.86
C ALA A 91 -4.74 8.87 -2.76
N GLN A 92 -5.47 9.48 -3.71
CA GLN A 92 -6.35 8.76 -4.65
C GLN A 92 -5.62 8.22 -5.89
N ASP A 93 -4.42 8.72 -6.18
CA ASP A 93 -3.66 8.30 -7.36
C ASP A 93 -2.85 7.02 -7.12
N SER A 94 -2.73 6.58 -5.86
CA SER A 94 -2.09 5.31 -5.50
C SER A 94 -3.01 4.13 -5.76
N LYS A 95 -2.45 3.06 -6.32
CA LYS A 95 -3.13 1.77 -6.51
C LYS A 95 -2.33 0.69 -5.81
N TRP A 96 -3.01 -0.34 -5.37
CA TRP A 96 -2.38 -1.55 -4.86
C TRP A 96 -1.80 -2.36 -6.03
N ASP A 97 -0.70 -3.03 -5.76
CA ASP A 97 -0.28 -4.20 -6.52
C ASP A 97 -0.96 -5.40 -5.87
N ASP A 98 -2.01 -5.91 -6.51
CA ASP A 98 -2.88 -6.92 -5.91
C ASP A 98 -2.14 -8.23 -5.62
N VAL A 99 -1.12 -8.56 -6.42
CA VAL A 99 -0.30 -9.77 -6.22
C VAL A 99 0.57 -9.61 -4.97
N LEU A 100 1.28 -8.49 -4.83
CA LEU A 100 2.09 -8.23 -3.65
C LEU A 100 1.23 -8.07 -2.41
N LEU A 101 0.08 -7.40 -2.54
CA LEU A 101 -0.85 -7.23 -1.42
C LEU A 101 -1.36 -8.57 -0.90
N LYS A 102 -1.71 -9.51 -1.80
CA LYS A 102 -2.15 -10.85 -1.43
C LYS A 102 -1.06 -11.57 -0.64
N ILE A 103 0.19 -11.55 -1.11
CA ILE A 103 1.33 -12.18 -0.43
C ILE A 103 1.51 -11.63 1.00
N GLU A 104 1.44 -10.30 1.18
CA GLU A 104 1.56 -9.67 2.50
C GLU A 104 0.39 -10.04 3.43
N LEU A 105 -0.83 -10.12 2.89
CA LEU A 105 -2.01 -10.54 3.66
C LEU A 105 -1.94 -12.02 4.05
N GLU A 106 -1.45 -12.89 3.17
CA GLU A 106 -1.22 -14.31 3.46
C GLU A 106 -0.19 -14.48 4.57
N ASP A 107 0.94 -13.76 4.51
CA ASP A 107 1.98 -13.81 5.56
C ASP A 107 1.42 -13.34 6.92
N LEU A 108 0.60 -12.29 6.94
CA LEU A 108 -0.07 -11.84 8.16
C LEU A 108 -1.04 -12.92 8.72
N ASN A 109 -1.83 -13.53 7.84
CA ASN A 109 -2.77 -14.60 8.21
C ASN A 109 -2.05 -15.84 8.75
N ASP A 110 -0.92 -16.24 8.15
CA ASP A 110 -0.09 -17.36 8.59
C ASP A 110 0.55 -17.13 9.96
N ASN A 111 0.71 -15.84 10.34
CA ASN A 111 1.18 -15.43 11.66
C ASN A 111 0.04 -15.17 12.66
N ASP A 112 -1.18 -15.64 12.38
CA ASP A 112 -2.38 -15.47 13.22
C ASP A 112 -2.72 -13.99 13.49
N TYR A 113 -2.33 -13.07 12.58
CA TYR A 113 -2.65 -11.65 12.72
C TYR A 113 -4.07 -11.35 12.22
N ASP A 114 -4.81 -10.55 12.98
CA ASP A 114 -6.17 -10.13 12.61
C ASP A 114 -6.15 -9.15 11.43
N LEU A 115 -6.53 -9.64 10.24
CA LEU A 115 -6.49 -8.87 9.00
C LEU A 115 -7.46 -7.69 8.98
N GLU A 116 -8.51 -7.65 9.81
CA GLU A 116 -9.39 -6.48 9.90
C GLU A 116 -8.63 -5.22 10.37
N ASN A 117 -7.53 -5.38 11.10
CA ASN A 117 -6.67 -4.28 11.54
C ASN A 117 -5.87 -3.65 10.38
N THR A 118 -5.81 -4.27 9.19
CA THR A 118 -5.20 -3.69 8.00
C THR A 118 -6.05 -2.57 7.38
N GLY A 119 -7.33 -2.52 7.74
CA GLY A 119 -8.30 -1.54 7.25
C GLY A 119 -9.12 -2.01 6.06
N PHE A 120 -8.86 -3.21 5.55
CA PHE A 120 -9.72 -3.88 4.57
C PHE A 120 -10.96 -4.45 5.26
N THR A 121 -12.10 -4.41 4.59
CA THR A 121 -13.33 -5.05 5.05
C THR A 121 -13.28 -6.56 4.78
N LEU A 122 -14.05 -7.35 5.53
CA LEU A 122 -14.14 -8.80 5.32
C LEU A 122 -14.46 -9.18 3.85
N PRO A 123 -15.41 -8.51 3.14
CA PRO A 123 -15.64 -8.82 1.73
C PRO A 123 -14.46 -8.50 0.80
N GLU A 124 -13.70 -7.41 1.10
CA GLU A 124 -12.48 -7.08 0.33
C GLU A 124 -11.39 -8.13 0.58
N LEU A 125 -11.19 -8.54 1.83
CA LEU A 125 -10.25 -9.59 2.20
C LEU A 125 -10.63 -10.94 1.53
N ASP A 126 -11.91 -11.31 1.55
CA ASP A 126 -12.40 -12.52 0.89
C ASP A 126 -12.08 -12.48 -0.61
N THR A 127 -12.34 -11.36 -1.27
CA THR A 127 -12.02 -11.18 -2.70
C THR A 127 -10.52 -11.24 -2.98
N LEU A 128 -9.68 -10.62 -2.12
CA LEU A 128 -8.22 -10.59 -2.31
C LEU A 128 -7.55 -11.94 -1.99
N MET A 129 -8.10 -12.69 -1.03
CA MET A 129 -7.55 -13.97 -0.58
C MET A 129 -8.07 -15.17 -1.40
N THR A 130 -9.25 -15.04 -2.01
CA THR A 130 -9.79 -16.09 -2.88
C THR A 130 -8.97 -16.13 -4.17
N GLU A 131 -8.54 -17.32 -4.56
CA GLU A 131 -8.01 -17.51 -5.91
C GLU A 131 -9.13 -17.19 -6.90
N PRO A 132 -8.84 -16.50 -8.02
CA PRO A 132 -9.83 -16.36 -9.07
C PRO A 132 -10.31 -17.78 -9.41
N GLU A 133 -11.62 -18.03 -9.30
CA GLU A 133 -12.21 -19.27 -9.81
C GLU A 133 -11.70 -19.40 -11.25
N GLU A 134 -10.97 -20.48 -11.53
CA GLU A 134 -10.69 -20.85 -12.92
C GLU A 134 -12.08 -21.02 -13.54
N GLU A 135 -12.50 -20.07 -14.37
CA GLU A 135 -13.67 -20.24 -15.21
C GLU A 135 -13.39 -21.42 -16.12
N GLU A 136 -13.85 -22.61 -15.68
CA GLU A 136 -13.94 -23.78 -16.56
C GLU A 136 -14.93 -23.40 -17.67
N ASP A 137 -14.45 -23.41 -18.90
CA ASP A 137 -15.17 -23.26 -20.16
C ASP A 137 -15.04 -21.91 -20.89
N GLU A 138 -13.81 -21.58 -21.34
CA GLU A 138 -13.70 -20.98 -22.66
C GLU A 138 -12.73 -21.82 -23.52
N ASP A 139 -13.21 -22.19 -24.71
CA ASP A 139 -12.52 -22.93 -25.76
C ASP A 139 -11.05 -22.48 -25.89
N PRO A 140 -10.03 -23.35 -25.66
CA PRO A 140 -8.62 -22.99 -25.68
C PRO A 140 -8.13 -22.42 -27.01
N SER A 141 -8.96 -22.38 -28.03
CA SER A 141 -8.59 -21.93 -29.38
C SER A 141 -8.68 -20.43 -29.61
N LEU A 142 -9.13 -19.62 -28.62
CA LEU A 142 -9.34 -18.16 -28.77
C LEU A 142 -8.56 -17.28 -27.78
N ILE A 143 -7.70 -17.82 -26.89
CA ILE A 143 -6.95 -17.02 -25.92
C ILE A 143 -5.53 -16.83 -26.42
N GLU A 144 -5.31 -15.78 -27.22
CA GLU A 144 -4.00 -15.11 -27.35
C GLU A 144 -3.79 -14.14 -26.16
N ASP A 145 -4.08 -14.54 -24.93
CA ASP A 145 -3.76 -13.74 -23.76
C ASP A 145 -2.48 -14.27 -23.10
N SER A 146 -1.39 -13.58 -23.40
CA SER A 146 -0.14 -13.74 -22.70
C SER A 146 -0.33 -13.25 -21.26
N TYR A 147 -0.38 -14.17 -20.29
CA TYR A 147 -0.25 -13.83 -18.87
C TYR A 147 1.11 -13.17 -18.64
N THR A 148 1.11 -11.89 -18.33
CA THR A 148 2.33 -11.18 -17.98
C THR A 148 2.45 -11.15 -16.46
N ILE A 149 3.29 -12.02 -15.89
CA ILE A 149 3.70 -11.93 -14.49
C ILE A 149 4.98 -11.10 -14.44
N GLN A 150 4.96 -10.03 -13.64
CA GLN A 150 6.12 -9.14 -13.48
C GLN A 150 6.74 -9.33 -12.10
N TYR A 151 8.03 -9.67 -12.06
CA TYR A 151 8.81 -9.74 -10.83
C TYR A 151 9.76 -8.55 -10.75
N ASN A 152 9.77 -7.85 -9.61
CA ASN A 152 10.74 -6.82 -9.32
C ASN A 152 11.88 -7.42 -8.49
N ILE A 153 13.10 -7.38 -9.01
CA ILE A 153 14.30 -7.82 -8.29
C ILE A 153 14.99 -6.59 -7.72
N ILE A 154 15.14 -6.55 -6.39
CA ILE A 154 15.83 -5.50 -5.67
C ILE A 154 17.25 -6.00 -5.35
N PHE A 155 18.26 -5.24 -5.73
CA PHE A 155 19.67 -5.53 -5.43
C PHE A 155 20.12 -4.67 -4.26
N ASN A 156 20.89 -5.25 -3.34
CA ASN A 156 21.43 -4.53 -2.18
C ASN A 156 22.63 -3.65 -2.56
N ASP A 157 23.35 -4.01 -3.63
CA ASP A 157 24.49 -3.27 -4.13
C ASP A 157 24.72 -3.48 -5.63
N GLU A 158 25.65 -2.71 -6.20
CA GLU A 158 26.04 -2.79 -7.63
C GLU A 158 26.69 -4.14 -8.00
N GLN A 159 27.27 -4.84 -7.04
CA GLN A 159 27.93 -6.13 -7.28
C GLN A 159 26.89 -7.22 -7.52
N GLU A 160 25.84 -7.27 -6.71
CA GLU A 160 24.70 -8.18 -6.91
C GLU A 160 24.01 -7.92 -8.26
N GLN A 161 23.76 -6.65 -8.59
CA GLN A 161 23.21 -6.28 -9.89
C GLN A 161 24.08 -6.75 -11.04
N LYS A 162 25.40 -6.56 -10.94
CA LYS A 162 26.35 -7.01 -11.97
C LYS A 162 26.34 -8.54 -12.12
N GLN A 163 26.36 -9.30 -11.03
CA GLN A 163 26.28 -10.75 -11.05
C GLN A 163 24.99 -11.23 -11.73
N TRP A 164 23.85 -10.60 -11.43
CA TRP A 164 22.58 -10.88 -12.09
C TRP A 164 22.64 -10.62 -13.60
N MET A 165 23.19 -9.49 -14.02
CA MET A 165 23.33 -9.17 -15.45
C MET A 165 24.27 -10.13 -16.17
N ASP A 166 25.35 -10.58 -15.52
CA ASP A 166 26.27 -11.58 -16.07
C ASP A 166 25.58 -12.95 -16.18
N PHE A 167 24.75 -13.33 -15.21
CA PHE A 167 23.91 -14.53 -15.25
C PHE A 167 22.91 -14.49 -16.42
N LEU A 168 22.22 -13.37 -16.64
CA LEU A 168 21.30 -13.22 -17.77
C LEU A 168 22.02 -13.30 -19.12
N ARG A 169 23.25 -12.79 -19.22
CA ARG A 169 24.06 -12.94 -20.45
C ARG A 169 24.46 -14.39 -20.69
N TRP A 170 24.86 -15.08 -19.62
CA TRP A 170 25.18 -16.50 -19.68
C TRP A 170 23.95 -17.32 -20.12
N LEU A 171 22.79 -17.11 -19.52
CA LEU A 171 21.52 -17.75 -19.91
C LEU A 171 21.20 -17.54 -21.39
N LYS A 172 21.43 -16.33 -21.90
CA LYS A 172 21.20 -16.02 -23.32
C LYS A 172 22.07 -16.84 -24.24
N ASN A 173 23.30 -17.14 -23.84
CA ASN A 173 24.25 -17.90 -24.65
C ASN A 173 24.06 -19.40 -24.52
N GLU A 174 23.64 -19.91 -23.36
CA GLU A 174 23.46 -21.33 -23.10
C GLU A 174 22.13 -21.85 -23.67
N TYR A 175 21.07 -21.08 -23.53
CA TYR A 175 19.71 -21.46 -23.99
C TYR A 175 19.33 -20.74 -25.28
N THR A 176 19.98 -21.12 -26.38
CA THR A 176 19.81 -20.45 -27.71
C THR A 176 18.50 -20.81 -28.40
N GLY A 177 17.82 -21.89 -28.00
CA GLY A 177 16.54 -22.34 -28.58
C GLY A 177 15.28 -21.60 -28.09
N THR A 178 15.43 -20.62 -27.18
CA THR A 178 14.34 -19.86 -26.58
C THR A 178 14.36 -18.40 -27.04
N VAL A 179 13.18 -17.78 -27.16
CA VAL A 179 13.05 -16.40 -27.67
C VAL A 179 13.14 -15.38 -26.52
N THR A 180 12.48 -15.64 -25.38
CA THR A 180 12.36 -14.71 -24.26
C THR A 180 13.29 -15.05 -23.09
N ILE A 181 13.56 -14.08 -22.22
CA ILE A 181 14.31 -14.30 -20.97
C ILE A 181 13.54 -15.22 -20.02
N SER A 182 12.21 -15.09 -19.93
CA SER A 182 11.37 -15.93 -19.09
C SER A 182 11.46 -17.41 -19.48
N GLU A 183 11.38 -17.74 -20.77
CA GLU A 183 11.55 -19.12 -21.25
C GLU A 183 12.93 -19.69 -20.88
N ARG A 184 13.99 -18.88 -20.92
CA ARG A 184 15.35 -19.31 -20.53
C ARG A 184 15.45 -19.58 -19.04
N LEU A 185 14.86 -18.72 -18.22
CA LEU A 185 14.81 -18.89 -16.76
C LEU A 185 14.03 -20.16 -16.37
N VAL A 186 12.89 -20.42 -17.03
CA VAL A 186 12.12 -21.65 -16.81
C VAL A 186 12.92 -22.90 -17.22
N ALA A 187 13.57 -22.87 -18.40
CA ALA A 187 14.39 -23.99 -18.84
C ALA A 187 15.59 -24.26 -17.90
N PHE A 188 16.24 -23.21 -17.42
CA PHE A 188 17.29 -23.30 -16.40
C PHE A 188 16.79 -23.92 -15.10
N ALA A 189 15.65 -23.44 -14.57
CA ALA A 189 15.06 -23.94 -13.34
C ALA A 189 14.66 -25.42 -13.45
N GLN A 190 14.08 -25.83 -14.58
CA GLN A 190 13.75 -27.23 -14.86
C GLN A 190 15.00 -28.12 -14.90
N GLY A 191 16.09 -27.65 -15.52
CA GLY A 191 17.37 -28.36 -15.53
C GLY A 191 17.94 -28.54 -14.14
N ALA A 192 18.00 -27.47 -13.36
CA ALA A 192 18.51 -27.51 -11.98
C ALA A 192 17.69 -28.43 -11.05
N MET A 193 16.36 -28.50 -11.23
CA MET A 193 15.49 -29.40 -10.46
C MET A 193 15.70 -30.88 -10.81
N LEU A 194 16.12 -31.19 -12.04
CA LEU A 194 16.40 -32.56 -12.47
C LEU A 194 17.74 -33.08 -11.92
N GLU A 195 18.73 -32.19 -11.78
CA GLU A 195 20.06 -32.53 -11.24
C GLU A 195 20.07 -32.66 -9.72
N SER A 196 19.04 -32.17 -9.00
CA SER A 196 18.91 -32.24 -7.53
C SER A 196 18.19 -33.49 -7.03
N LYS A 197 17.81 -34.40 -7.90
CA LYS A 197 17.22 -35.73 -7.56
C LYS A 197 18.22 -36.86 -7.78
#